data_6b1ad52195c9c409918445cc43f3edcd
#
_entry.id   6b1ad52195c9c409918445cc43f3edcd
#
_cell.length_a   1.000
_cell.length_b   1.000
_cell.length_c   1.000
_cell.angle_alpha   90.00
_cell.angle_beta   90.00
_cell.angle_gamma   90.00
#
_symmetry.space_group_name_H-M   'P 1'
#
loop_
_entity.id
_entity.type
_entity.pdbx_description
1 polymer ?
#
loop_
_entity_poly.entity_id
_entity_poly.type
_entity_poly.pdbx_seq_one_letter_code
_entity_poly.pdbx_strand_id
1 'polypeptide(L)'
;VRVELDASVILRWLLADPGRERDTERATVLVQAVVAGELEILQPFHWLAEVAAVLARLSPETATDDTLMLSATEFPTTDEAQVLGRACTLAIDMHHHLFDTLYHAVALENSNAMLITADDNYCKKAQALGRIQALREWVPST
;
A
#
# COMPACT_ATOMS: atom_id res chain seq x y z
N VAL A 1 -0.83 -5.56 -14.99
CA VAL A 1 -0.64 -5.89 -13.58
C VAL A 1 -1.33 -4.86 -12.70
N ARG A 2 -2.04 -5.33 -11.71
CA ARG A 2 -2.73 -4.50 -10.73
C ARG A 2 -1.92 -4.48 -9.45
N VAL A 3 -1.82 -3.33 -8.82
CA VAL A 3 -1.08 -3.21 -7.56
C VAL A 3 -1.98 -2.74 -6.43
N GLU A 4 -1.67 -3.19 -5.23
CA GLU A 4 -2.11 -2.61 -3.97
C GLU A 4 -0.89 -1.94 -3.35
N LEU A 5 -1.03 -0.70 -2.92
CA LEU A 5 0.03 0.04 -2.26
C LEU A 5 -0.32 0.20 -0.79
N ASP A 6 0.40 -0.48 0.09
CA ASP A 6 0.10 -0.26 1.50
C ASP A 6 0.50 1.14 1.96
N ALA A 7 0.05 1.53 3.14
CA ALA A 7 0.29 2.87 3.65
C ALA A 7 1.77 3.23 3.67
N SER A 8 2.66 2.26 3.90
CA SER A 8 4.10 2.50 3.96
C SER A 8 4.67 3.04 2.64
N VAL A 9 4.15 2.58 1.50
CA VAL A 9 4.58 3.07 0.18
C VAL A 9 4.12 4.50 -0.05
N ILE A 10 2.85 4.78 0.22
CA ILE A 10 2.30 6.13 0.09
C ILE A 10 3.06 7.13 0.98
N LEU A 11 3.35 6.71 2.21
CA LEU A 11 4.10 7.54 3.16
C LEU A 11 5.55 7.76 2.74
N ARG A 12 6.21 6.77 2.14
CA ARG A 12 7.55 6.93 1.58
C ARG A 12 7.58 7.95 0.45
N TRP A 13 6.51 8.03 -0.32
CA TRP A 13 6.37 9.05 -1.36
C TRP A 13 6.15 10.44 -0.78
N LEU A 14 5.31 10.58 0.24
CA LEU A 14 4.92 11.89 0.79
C LEU A 14 5.90 12.44 1.81
N LEU A 15 6.53 11.58 2.63
CA LEU A 15 7.40 11.99 3.73
C LEU A 15 8.86 11.77 3.36
N ALA A 16 9.61 12.87 3.25
CA ALA A 16 11.06 12.80 3.05
C ALA A 16 11.73 12.20 4.29
N ASP A 17 12.50 11.13 4.10
CA ASP A 17 13.31 10.52 5.15
C ASP A 17 14.75 10.50 4.67
N PRO A 18 15.66 11.31 5.28
CA PRO A 18 17.05 11.43 4.82
C PRO A 18 17.84 10.12 4.79
N GLY A 19 17.40 9.10 5.52
CA GLY A 19 18.04 7.78 5.50
C GLY A 19 17.49 6.83 4.45
N ARG A 20 16.50 7.25 3.66
CA ARG A 20 15.74 6.35 2.77
C ARG A 20 15.42 6.96 1.40
N GLU A 21 16.36 7.69 0.83
CA GLU A 21 16.17 8.37 -0.45
C GLU A 21 15.80 7.40 -1.58
N ARG A 22 16.38 6.19 -1.62
CA ARG A 22 16.08 5.19 -2.64
C ARG A 22 14.65 4.70 -2.55
N ASP A 23 14.13 4.50 -1.34
CA ASP A 23 12.73 4.10 -1.14
C ASP A 23 11.80 5.22 -1.60
N THR A 24 12.13 6.47 -1.32
CA THR A 24 11.37 7.63 -1.78
C THR A 24 11.36 7.72 -3.30
N GLU A 25 12.49 7.52 -3.96
CA GLU A 25 12.58 7.53 -5.41
C GLU A 25 11.73 6.42 -6.03
N ARG A 26 11.80 5.20 -5.51
CA ARG A 26 11.01 4.07 -5.99
C ARG A 26 9.52 4.29 -5.77
N ALA A 27 9.14 4.77 -4.59
CA ALA A 27 7.74 5.10 -4.31
C ALA A 27 7.23 6.16 -5.28
N THR A 28 8.03 7.17 -5.57
CA THR A 28 7.68 8.23 -6.52
C THR A 28 7.44 7.67 -7.92
N VAL A 29 8.35 6.84 -8.43
CA VAL A 29 8.19 6.21 -9.76
C VAL A 29 6.96 5.33 -9.81
N LEU A 30 6.72 4.54 -8.75
CA LEU A 30 5.57 3.66 -8.66
C LEU A 30 4.25 4.43 -8.65
N VAL A 31 4.14 5.46 -7.82
CA VAL A 31 2.93 6.29 -7.75
C VAL A 31 2.70 7.02 -9.08
N GLN A 32 3.76 7.52 -9.71
CA GLN A 32 3.65 8.16 -11.02
C GLN A 32 3.14 7.19 -12.09
N ALA A 33 3.59 5.93 -12.08
CA ALA A 33 3.10 4.90 -13.01
C ALA A 33 1.60 4.63 -12.80
N VAL A 34 1.14 4.62 -11.55
CA VAL A 34 -0.29 4.48 -11.24
C VAL A 34 -1.08 5.70 -11.75
N VAL A 35 -0.60 6.91 -11.46
CA VAL A 35 -1.28 8.15 -11.89
C VAL A 35 -1.31 8.27 -13.41
N ALA A 36 -0.26 7.82 -14.09
CA ALA A 36 -0.19 7.82 -15.56
C ALA A 36 -1.05 6.72 -16.20
N GLY A 37 -1.64 5.82 -15.42
CA GLY A 37 -2.43 4.72 -15.95
C GLY A 37 -1.60 3.56 -16.51
N GLU A 38 -0.31 3.55 -16.26
CA GLU A 38 0.58 2.45 -16.67
C GLU A 38 0.40 1.22 -15.79
N LEU A 39 -0.01 1.43 -14.55
CA LEU A 39 -0.36 0.38 -13.59
C LEU A 39 -1.78 0.63 -13.09
N GLU A 40 -2.57 -0.43 -13.04
CA GLU A 40 -3.86 -0.38 -12.36
C GLU A 40 -3.65 -0.47 -10.85
N ILE A 41 -4.50 0.21 -10.09
CA ILE A 41 -4.48 0.15 -8.63
C ILE A 41 -5.85 -0.31 -8.12
N LEU A 42 -5.84 -1.12 -7.06
CA LEU A 42 -7.04 -1.45 -6.30
C LEU A 42 -6.68 -1.43 -4.82
N GLN A 43 -7.27 -0.52 -4.06
CA GLN A 43 -6.96 -0.33 -2.66
C GLN A 43 -8.06 -0.90 -1.76
N PRO A 44 -7.72 -1.37 -0.56
CA PRO A 44 -8.75 -1.66 0.44
C PRO A 44 -9.43 -0.36 0.88
N PHE A 45 -10.68 -0.44 1.31
CA PHE A 45 -11.51 0.72 1.61
C PHE A 45 -10.93 1.66 2.68
N HIS A 46 -10.06 1.14 3.56
CA HIS A 46 -9.50 1.92 4.69
C HIS A 46 -8.20 2.66 4.37
N TRP A 47 -7.65 2.50 3.17
CA TRP A 47 -6.29 2.96 2.86
C TRP A 47 -6.08 4.44 3.13
N LEU A 48 -7.02 5.28 2.74
CA LEU A 48 -6.88 6.74 2.88
C LEU A 48 -6.95 7.16 4.35
N ALA A 49 -7.87 6.56 5.11
CA ALA A 49 -7.98 6.84 6.54
C ALA A 49 -6.71 6.44 7.30
N GLU A 50 -6.09 5.31 6.94
CA GLU A 50 -4.85 4.86 7.55
C GLU A 50 -3.70 5.82 7.25
N VAL A 51 -3.54 6.22 5.99
CA VAL A 51 -2.52 7.20 5.59
C VAL A 51 -2.75 8.54 6.30
N ALA A 52 -4.00 9.02 6.32
CA ALA A 52 -4.36 10.26 6.98
C ALA A 52 -4.02 10.25 8.47
N ALA A 53 -4.27 9.12 9.15
CA ALA A 53 -3.96 8.96 10.57
C ALA A 53 -2.46 9.11 10.84
N VAL A 54 -1.61 8.52 9.99
CA VAL A 54 -0.16 8.64 10.13
C VAL A 54 0.31 10.07 9.81
N LEU A 55 -0.22 10.68 8.75
CA LEU A 55 0.11 12.06 8.39
C LEU A 55 -0.25 13.04 9.50
N ALA A 56 -1.43 12.88 10.11
CA ALA A 56 -1.86 13.73 11.22
C ALA A 56 -0.89 13.68 12.41
N ARG A 57 -0.28 12.53 12.63
CA ARG A 57 0.69 12.33 13.72
C ARG A 57 2.09 12.82 13.37
N LEU A 58 2.57 12.50 12.15
CA LEU A 58 3.97 12.74 11.77
C LEU A 58 4.20 14.05 11.01
N SER A 59 3.18 14.56 10.32
CA SER A 59 3.28 15.77 9.50
C SER A 59 2.01 16.62 9.61
N PRO A 60 1.66 17.09 10.82
CA PRO A 60 0.38 17.79 11.04
C PRO A 60 0.24 19.05 10.20
N GLU A 61 1.34 19.69 9.79
CA GLU A 61 1.30 20.94 9.00
C GLU A 61 0.76 20.69 7.59
N THR A 62 1.00 19.51 7.01
CA THR A 62 0.61 19.18 5.63
C THR A 62 -0.48 18.13 5.54
N ALA A 63 -0.85 17.49 6.67
CA ALA A 63 -1.71 16.31 6.69
C ALA A 63 -3.06 16.53 5.99
N THR A 64 -3.72 17.66 6.26
CA THR A 64 -5.02 17.96 5.65
C THR A 64 -4.89 18.09 4.13
N ASP A 65 -3.94 18.90 3.66
CA ASP A 65 -3.75 19.13 2.23
C ASP A 65 -3.35 17.84 1.50
N ASP A 66 -2.44 17.05 2.08
CA ASP A 66 -2.01 15.79 1.50
C ASP A 66 -3.17 14.78 1.43
N THR A 67 -3.99 14.71 2.48
CA THR A 67 -5.16 13.82 2.50
C THR A 67 -6.18 14.20 1.44
N LEU A 68 -6.46 15.51 1.28
CA LEU A 68 -7.37 15.98 0.23
C LEU A 68 -6.83 15.72 -1.16
N MET A 69 -5.53 15.90 -1.37
CA MET A 69 -4.87 15.56 -2.64
C MET A 69 -5.03 14.07 -2.96
N LEU A 70 -4.77 13.19 -1.99
CA LEU A 70 -4.91 11.75 -2.16
C LEU A 70 -6.36 11.36 -2.44
N SER A 71 -7.31 11.97 -1.75
CA SER A 71 -8.74 11.75 -2.00
C SER A 71 -9.13 12.10 -3.45
N ALA A 72 -8.53 13.14 -4.00
CA ALA A 72 -8.80 13.58 -5.37
C ALA A 72 -8.29 12.61 -6.45
N THR A 73 -7.41 11.66 -6.09
CA THR A 73 -6.94 10.65 -7.05
C THR A 73 -8.04 9.65 -7.43
N GLU A 74 -9.05 9.50 -6.59
CA GLU A 74 -10.17 8.59 -6.79
C GLU A 74 -9.71 7.15 -7.10
N PHE A 75 -8.69 6.67 -6.40
CA PHE A 75 -8.22 5.29 -6.58
C PHE A 75 -9.36 4.30 -6.33
N PRO A 76 -9.58 3.32 -7.21
CA PRO A 76 -10.56 2.27 -6.98
C PRO A 76 -10.32 1.56 -5.65
N THR A 77 -11.40 1.30 -4.92
CA THR A 77 -11.34 0.59 -3.63
C THR A 77 -12.29 -0.60 -3.61
N THR A 78 -12.02 -1.53 -2.71
CA THR A 78 -12.89 -2.68 -2.46
C THR A 78 -13.20 -2.82 -0.97
N ASP A 79 -14.45 -3.18 -0.66
CA ASP A 79 -14.92 -3.51 0.68
C ASP A 79 -15.59 -4.89 0.72
N GLU A 80 -15.28 -5.76 -0.24
CA GLU A 80 -15.92 -7.06 -0.36
C GLU A 80 -15.72 -7.91 0.90
N ALA A 81 -16.80 -8.57 1.32
CA ALA A 81 -16.82 -9.37 2.54
C ALA A 81 -15.79 -10.50 2.52
N GLN A 82 -15.56 -11.12 1.37
CA GLN A 82 -14.56 -12.20 1.26
C GLN A 82 -13.12 -11.68 1.43
N VAL A 83 -12.84 -10.46 1.02
CA VAL A 83 -11.55 -9.81 1.26
C VAL A 83 -11.36 -9.58 2.76
N LEU A 84 -12.37 -9.04 3.44
CA LEU A 84 -12.34 -8.87 4.89
C LEU A 84 -12.16 -10.20 5.63
N GLY A 85 -12.88 -11.23 5.23
CA GLY A 85 -12.75 -12.57 5.80
C GLY A 85 -11.35 -13.14 5.62
N ARG A 86 -10.77 -12.98 4.43
CA ARG A 86 -9.39 -13.40 4.16
C ARG A 86 -8.40 -12.64 5.04
N ALA A 87 -8.58 -11.33 5.19
CA ALA A 87 -7.74 -10.50 6.04
C ALA A 87 -7.78 -10.96 7.50
N CYS A 88 -8.96 -11.33 8.01
CA CYS A 88 -9.10 -11.87 9.36
C CYS A 88 -8.32 -13.18 9.53
N THR A 89 -8.45 -14.10 8.59
CA THR A 89 -7.72 -15.37 8.62
C THR A 89 -6.21 -15.14 8.65
N LEU A 90 -5.71 -14.26 7.78
CA LEU A 90 -4.28 -13.92 7.75
C LEU A 90 -3.81 -13.28 9.05
N ALA A 91 -4.59 -12.36 9.60
CA ALA A 91 -4.25 -11.68 10.85
C ALA A 91 -4.13 -12.67 12.02
N ILE A 92 -5.06 -13.63 12.09
CA ILE A 92 -5.06 -14.68 13.11
C ILE A 92 -3.86 -15.60 12.91
N ASP A 93 -3.65 -16.12 11.71
CA ASP A 93 -2.60 -17.10 11.43
C ASP A 93 -1.20 -16.53 11.62
N MET A 94 -1.00 -15.27 11.25
CA MET A 94 0.31 -14.62 11.35
C MET A 94 0.51 -13.79 12.61
N HIS A 95 -0.50 -13.69 13.47
CA HIS A 95 -0.47 -12.78 14.62
C HIS A 95 -0.09 -11.36 14.21
N HIS A 96 -0.75 -10.86 13.17
CA HIS A 96 -0.43 -9.57 12.57
C HIS A 96 -1.64 -8.65 12.57
N HIS A 97 -1.40 -7.33 12.47
CA HIS A 97 -2.46 -6.33 12.48
C HIS A 97 -3.36 -6.46 11.25
N LEU A 98 -4.68 -6.42 11.46
CA LEU A 98 -5.67 -6.60 10.39
C LEU A 98 -5.51 -5.58 9.25
N PHE A 99 -5.22 -4.32 9.57
CA PHE A 99 -5.11 -3.30 8.54
C PHE A 99 -3.98 -3.59 7.55
N ASP A 100 -2.90 -4.21 7.99
CA ASP A 100 -1.82 -4.63 7.10
C ASP A 100 -2.22 -5.84 6.26
N THR A 101 -2.85 -6.84 6.88
CA THR A 101 -3.29 -8.04 6.16
C THR A 101 -4.42 -7.75 5.18
N LEU A 102 -5.15 -6.67 5.37
CA LEU A 102 -6.23 -6.27 4.48
C LEU A 102 -5.70 -5.90 3.08
N TYR A 103 -4.57 -5.20 2.98
CA TYR A 103 -3.92 -4.94 1.69
C TYR A 103 -3.55 -6.24 0.99
N HIS A 104 -2.95 -7.18 1.72
CA HIS A 104 -2.53 -8.46 1.15
C HIS A 104 -3.73 -9.31 0.71
N ALA A 105 -4.81 -9.27 1.50
CA ALA A 105 -6.05 -9.98 1.15
C ALA A 105 -6.65 -9.48 -0.17
N VAL A 106 -6.59 -8.18 -0.44
CA VAL A 106 -7.01 -7.63 -1.74
C VAL A 106 -6.22 -8.29 -2.87
N ALA A 107 -4.89 -8.36 -2.74
CA ALA A 107 -4.05 -8.98 -3.75
C ALA A 107 -4.33 -10.46 -3.92
N LEU A 108 -4.53 -11.20 -2.82
CA LEU A 108 -4.77 -12.64 -2.85
C LEU A 108 -6.13 -13.00 -3.46
N GLU A 109 -7.13 -12.17 -3.28
CA GLU A 109 -8.50 -12.40 -3.78
C GLU A 109 -8.73 -11.83 -5.19
N ASN A 110 -7.78 -11.15 -5.77
CA ASN A 110 -7.90 -10.57 -7.10
C ASN A 110 -6.81 -11.12 -8.02
N SER A 111 -7.20 -11.58 -9.19
CA SER A 111 -6.26 -12.10 -10.19
C SER A 111 -5.36 -10.98 -10.70
N ASN A 112 -4.12 -11.34 -11.01
CA ASN A 112 -3.12 -10.41 -11.58
C ASN A 112 -2.82 -9.21 -10.66
N ALA A 113 -2.93 -9.39 -9.35
CA ALA A 113 -2.71 -8.35 -8.35
C ALA A 113 -1.46 -8.64 -7.52
N MET A 114 -0.77 -7.58 -7.08
CA MET A 114 0.48 -7.66 -6.32
C MET A 114 0.49 -6.56 -5.26
N LEU A 115 0.66 -6.96 -4.00
CA LEU A 115 0.90 -6.00 -2.93
C LEU A 115 2.35 -5.52 -2.99
N ILE A 116 2.53 -4.21 -3.01
CA ILE A 116 3.85 -3.57 -2.85
C ILE A 116 3.90 -2.93 -1.47
N THR A 117 4.93 -3.26 -0.71
CA THR A 117 5.06 -2.77 0.67
C THR A 117 6.50 -2.34 0.97
N ALA A 118 6.64 -1.28 1.76
CA ALA A 118 7.93 -0.88 2.33
C ALA A 118 8.15 -1.49 3.72
N ASP A 119 7.19 -2.24 4.25
CA ASP A 119 7.31 -2.96 5.52
C ASP A 119 8.01 -4.30 5.30
N ASP A 120 9.34 -4.32 5.53
CA ASP A 120 10.15 -5.51 5.35
C ASP A 120 9.77 -6.64 6.32
N ASN A 121 9.32 -6.32 7.52
CA ASN A 121 8.90 -7.33 8.49
C ASN A 121 7.66 -8.07 8.00
N TYR A 122 6.67 -7.34 7.52
CA TYR A 122 5.47 -7.96 6.95
C TYR A 122 5.81 -8.76 5.69
N CYS A 123 6.64 -8.20 4.82
CA CYS A 123 7.04 -8.87 3.59
C CYS A 123 7.68 -10.24 3.87
N LYS A 124 8.60 -10.31 4.83
CA LYS A 124 9.24 -11.57 5.24
C LYS A 124 8.23 -12.55 5.82
N LYS A 125 7.35 -12.08 6.69
CA LYS A 125 6.36 -12.91 7.36
C LYS A 125 5.36 -13.51 6.37
N ALA A 126 4.98 -12.76 5.35
CA ALA A 126 3.92 -13.11 4.41
C ALA A 126 4.42 -13.65 3.06
N GLN A 127 5.72 -13.70 2.85
CA GLN A 127 6.32 -14.04 1.56
C GLN A 127 5.85 -15.39 1.01
N ALA A 128 5.67 -16.38 1.86
CA ALA A 128 5.23 -17.71 1.46
C ALA A 128 3.82 -17.74 0.86
N LEU A 129 2.99 -16.74 1.17
CA LEU A 129 1.64 -16.63 0.60
C LEU A 129 1.65 -16.17 -0.87
N GLY A 130 2.75 -15.58 -1.33
CA GLY A 130 2.85 -15.01 -2.66
C GLY A 130 2.14 -13.67 -2.79
N ARG A 131 2.15 -13.12 -4.00
CA ARG A 131 1.49 -11.86 -4.37
C ARG A 131 1.89 -10.67 -3.49
N ILE A 132 3.14 -10.64 -3.08
CA ILE A 132 3.73 -9.57 -2.29
C ILE A 132 5.16 -9.32 -2.76
N GLN A 133 5.52 -8.05 -2.82
CA GLN A 133 6.85 -7.63 -3.22
C GLN A 133 7.30 -6.44 -2.36
N ALA A 134 8.53 -6.47 -1.89
CA ALA A 134 9.11 -5.33 -1.19
C ALA A 134 9.34 -4.18 -2.16
N LEU A 135 9.04 -2.95 -1.72
CA LEU A 135 9.25 -1.74 -2.53
C LEU A 135 10.71 -1.64 -3.03
N ARG A 136 11.68 -1.98 -2.19
CA ARG A 136 13.10 -1.93 -2.55
C ARG A 136 13.48 -2.85 -3.71
N GLU A 137 12.67 -3.86 -4.00
CA GLU A 137 12.89 -4.83 -5.08
C GLU A 137 12.05 -4.53 -6.32
N TRP A 138 11.10 -3.61 -6.20
CA TRP A 138 10.23 -3.27 -7.32
C TRP A 138 11.00 -2.43 -8.36
N VAL A 139 10.79 -2.77 -9.62
CA VAL A 139 11.35 -2.04 -10.75
C VAL A 139 10.25 -1.82 -11.79
N PRO A 140 10.25 -0.68 -12.49
CA PRO A 140 9.28 -0.44 -13.55
C PRO A 140 9.46 -1.45 -14.68
N SER A 141 8.35 -1.82 -15.30
CA SER A 141 8.36 -2.65 -16.51
C SER A 141 8.97 -1.85 -17.67
N THR A 142 9.89 -2.48 -18.40
CA THR A 142 10.54 -1.88 -19.58
C THR A 142 9.65 -2.01 -20.82
#